data_c42c4b28a8e074d39d41b016fb9690f9
#
_entry.id   c42c4b28a8e074d39d41b016fb9690f9
#
_cell.length_a   1.000
_cell.length_b   1.000
_cell.length_c   1.000
_cell.angle_alpha   90.00
_cell.angle_beta   90.00
_cell.angle_gamma   90.00
#
_symmetry.space_group_name_H-M   'P 1'
#
loop_
_entity.id
_entity.type
_entity.pdbx_description
1 polymer ?
#
loop_
_entity_poly.entity_id
_entity_poly.type
_entity_poly.pdbx_seq_one_letter_code
_entity_poly.pdbx_strand_id
1 'polypeptide(L)' 'MRWNTNPGPTQETEHHRHRCEVRDWVRRIREKPASEQVDYWRKWRDEIARHRGKEAARKLNQDVLEMLRDA' A
#
# COMPACT_ATOMS: atom_id res chain seq x y z
N MET A 1 -19.02 12.42 -27.59
CA MET A 1 -18.56 12.35 -27.11
C MET A 1 -18.10 11.95 -26.68
N ARG A 2 -18.17 11.81 -26.41
CA ARG A 2 -17.73 11.47 -25.83
C ARG A 2 -17.11 11.22 -25.06
N TRP A 3 -17.05 11.28 -24.65
CA TRP A 3 -16.50 11.22 -23.83
C TRP A 3 -15.94 10.54 -23.28
N ASN A 4 -15.91 10.29 -22.92
CA ASN A 4 -15.41 9.70 -22.36
C ASN A 4 -15.12 8.83 -22.14
N THR A 5 -15.08 8.81 -22.23
CA THR A 5 -15.07 7.81 -21.82
C THR A 5 -13.97 7.23 -21.53
N ASN A 6 -13.66 7.53 -20.86
CA ASN A 6 -12.66 7.06 -20.39
C ASN A 6 -12.83 5.82 -19.87
N PRO A 7 -12.21 5.01 -20.19
CA PRO A 7 -12.35 3.80 -19.85
C PRO A 7 -11.99 3.64 -18.53
N GLY A 8 -12.67 3.62 -17.97
CA GLY A 8 -12.49 3.33 -16.88
C GLY A 8 -11.31 3.12 -16.29
N PRO A 9 -11.28 2.52 -15.26
CA PRO A 9 -10.19 2.46 -14.49
C PRO A 9 -9.16 1.90 -15.17
N THR A 10 -8.43 2.61 -15.55
CA THR A 10 -7.41 2.12 -16.23
C THR A 10 -6.50 1.50 -15.27
N GLN A 11 -5.66 0.67 -15.74
CA GLN A 11 -4.61 0.10 -14.94
C GLN A 11 -3.72 1.17 -14.38
N GLU A 12 -3.57 2.25 -15.10
CA GLU A 12 -2.76 3.36 -14.62
C GLU A 12 -3.34 3.97 -13.36
N THR A 13 -4.64 4.12 -13.29
CA THR A 13 -5.29 4.72 -12.14
C THR A 13 -5.13 3.82 -10.92
N GLU A 14 -5.32 2.52 -11.10
CA GLU A 14 -5.15 1.59 -10.00
C GLU A 14 -3.71 1.53 -9.54
N HIS A 15 -2.80 1.57 -10.49
CA HIS A 15 -1.38 1.55 -10.18
C HIS A 15 -0.99 2.79 -9.38
N HIS A 16 -1.48 3.94 -9.81
CA HIS A 16 -1.21 5.18 -9.11
C HIS A 16 -1.76 5.15 -7.69
N ARG A 17 -2.98 4.66 -7.54
CA ARG A 17 -3.61 4.56 -6.22
C ARG A 17 -2.80 3.64 -5.31
N HIS A 18 -2.35 2.51 -5.86
CA HIS A 18 -1.55 1.57 -5.09
C HIS A 18 -0.24 2.20 -4.63
N ARG A 19 0.42 2.94 -5.52
CA ARG A 19 1.68 3.59 -5.16
C ARG A 19 1.47 4.64 -4.08
N CYS A 20 0.38 5.38 -4.16
CA CYS A 20 0.07 6.37 -3.14
C CYS A 20 -0.18 5.70 -1.79
N GLU A 21 -0.86 4.58 -1.81
CA GLU A 21 -1.13 3.85 -0.58
C GLU A 21 0.16 3.32 0.03
N VAL A 22 1.05 2.79 -0.80
CA VAL A 22 2.34 2.29 -0.32
C VAL A 22 3.14 3.42 0.33
N ARG A 23 3.20 4.56 -0.34
CA ARG A 23 3.94 5.70 0.20
C ARG A 23 3.36 6.19 1.51
N ASP A 24 2.04 6.19 1.61
CA ASP A 24 1.37 6.63 2.82
C ASP A 24 1.71 5.70 4.00
N TRP A 25 1.69 4.38 3.75
CA TRP A 25 2.05 3.43 4.79
C TRP A 25 3.50 3.56 5.21
N VAL A 26 4.39 3.75 4.24
CA VAL A 26 5.80 3.92 4.54
C VAL A 26 6.00 5.14 5.42
N ARG A 27 5.32 6.23 5.10
CA ARG A 27 5.44 7.44 5.91
C ARG A 27 4.96 7.21 7.33
N ARG A 28 3.83 6.54 7.49
CA ARG A 28 3.29 6.24 8.82
C ARG A 28 4.22 5.36 9.63
N ILE A 29 4.81 4.36 8.96
CA ILE A 29 5.74 3.49 9.64
C ILE A 29 6.96 4.27 10.11
N ARG A 30 7.47 5.14 9.26
CA ARG A 30 8.67 5.90 9.60
C ARG A 30 8.45 6.90 10.72
N GLU A 31 7.22 7.30 10.93
CA GLU A 31 6.90 8.20 12.03
C GLU A 31 6.98 7.49 13.38
N LYS A 32 7.00 6.17 13.39
CA LYS A 32 7.10 5.42 14.63
C LYS A 32 8.56 5.19 15.00
N PRO A 33 8.84 5.06 16.28
CA PRO A 33 10.21 4.71 16.70
C PRO A 33 10.61 3.38 16.07
N ALA A 34 11.88 3.23 15.81
CA ALA A 34 12.39 2.03 15.17
C ALA A 34 11.92 0.76 15.85
N SER A 35 11.88 0.77 17.18
CA SER A 35 11.49 -0.39 17.94
C SER A 35 10.02 -0.77 17.77
N GLU A 36 9.20 0.17 17.28
CA GLU A 36 7.77 -0.08 17.12
C GLU A 36 7.36 -0.27 15.66
N GLN A 37 8.23 -0.02 14.73
CA GLN A 37 7.87 -0.04 13.32
C GLN A 37 7.39 -1.41 12.86
N VAL A 38 8.08 -2.46 13.27
CA VAL A 38 7.73 -3.82 12.85
C VAL A 38 6.38 -4.22 13.42
N ASP A 39 6.16 -3.95 14.69
CA ASP A 39 4.90 -4.32 15.33
C ASP A 39 3.74 -3.52 14.76
N TYR A 40 3.95 -2.25 14.51
CA TYR A 40 2.93 -1.38 13.94
C TYR A 40 2.51 -1.90 12.57
N TRP A 41 3.47 -2.19 11.70
CA TRP A 41 3.15 -2.66 10.35
C TRP A 41 2.54 -4.05 10.37
N ARG A 42 3.01 -4.92 11.25
CA ARG A 42 2.45 -6.27 11.36
C ARG A 42 0.96 -6.20 11.73
N LYS A 43 0.62 -5.32 12.66
CA LYS A 43 -0.76 -5.18 13.08
C LYS A 43 -1.64 -4.71 11.92
N TRP A 44 -1.21 -3.69 11.21
CA TRP A 44 -2.00 -3.16 10.10
C TRP A 44 -2.04 -4.11 8.91
N ARG A 45 -0.95 -4.81 8.67
CA ARG A 45 -0.93 -5.81 7.61
C ARG A 45 -1.97 -6.90 7.87
N ASP A 46 -2.10 -7.35 9.12
CA ASP A 46 -3.09 -8.35 9.47
C ASP A 46 -4.50 -7.82 9.28
N GLU A 47 -4.74 -6.57 9.61
CA GLU A 47 -6.03 -5.95 9.39
C GLU A 47 -6.36 -5.88 7.90
N ILE A 48 -5.40 -5.50 7.08
CA ILE A 48 -5.58 -5.44 5.65
C ILE A 48 -5.89 -6.83 5.08
N ALA A 49 -5.20 -7.85 5.57
CA ALA A 49 -5.45 -9.22 5.13
C ALA A 49 -6.86 -9.65 5.47
N ARG A 50 -7.36 -9.20 6.59
CA ARG A 50 -8.71 -9.54 7.00
C ARG A 50 -9.76 -8.91 6.11
N HIS A 51 -9.51 -7.67 5.67
CA HIS A 51 -10.49 -6.93 4.88
C HIS A 51 -10.33 -7.10 3.39
N ARG A 52 -9.13 -7.27 2.90
CA ARG A 52 -8.87 -7.34 1.46
C ARG A 52 -8.38 -8.69 0.98
N GLY A 53 -8.07 -9.59 1.91
CA GLY A 53 -7.57 -10.89 1.53
C GLY A 53 -6.06 -10.98 1.64
N LYS A 54 -5.57 -12.20 1.71
CA LYS A 54 -4.16 -12.45 1.95
C LYS A 54 -3.28 -12.00 0.80
N GLU A 55 -3.76 -12.17 -0.43
CA GLU A 55 -2.93 -11.82 -1.58
C GLU A 55 -2.73 -10.32 -1.69
N ALA A 56 -3.79 -9.55 -1.46
CA ALA A 56 -3.67 -8.10 -1.50
C ALA A 56 -2.73 -7.62 -0.41
N ALA A 57 -2.85 -8.21 0.78
CA ALA A 57 -1.98 -7.82 1.88
C ALA A 57 -0.52 -8.20 1.60
N ARG A 58 -0.31 -9.35 0.97
CA ARG A 58 1.05 -9.78 0.65
C ARG A 58 1.71 -8.84 -0.34
N LYS A 59 0.97 -8.45 -1.37
CA LYS A 59 1.52 -7.55 -2.36
C LYS A 59 1.82 -6.19 -1.76
N LEU A 60 0.92 -5.68 -0.96
CA LEU A 60 1.14 -4.40 -0.29
C LEU A 60 2.34 -4.47 0.64
N ASN A 61 2.44 -5.56 1.40
CA ASN A 61 3.55 -5.76 2.31
C ASN A 61 4.89 -5.78 1.55
N GLN A 62 4.93 -6.48 0.44
CA GLN A 62 6.15 -6.56 -0.35
C GLN A 62 6.57 -5.18 -0.84
N ASP A 63 5.62 -4.41 -1.37
CA ASP A 63 5.92 -3.09 -1.90
C ASP A 63 6.32 -2.11 -0.80
N VAL A 64 5.68 -2.21 0.35
CA VAL A 64 6.03 -1.35 1.48
C VAL A 64 7.44 -1.65 1.96
N LEU A 65 7.78 -2.94 2.07
CA LEU A 65 9.11 -3.31 2.53
C LEU A 65 10.19 -2.90 1.55
N GLU A 66 9.90 -3.00 0.25
CA GLU A 66 10.85 -2.57 -0.76
C GLU A 66 11.10 -1.07 -0.65
N MET A 67 10.06 -0.30 -0.47
CA MET A 67 10.22 1.15 -0.38
C MET A 67 10.96 1.53 0.90
N LEU A 68 10.70 0.84 1.99
CA LEU A 68 11.43 1.09 3.23
C LEU A 68 12.91 0.77 3.08
N ARG A 69 13.21 -0.27 2.31
CA ARG A 69 14.60 -0.67 2.11
C ARG A 69 15.34 0.33 1.24
N ASP A 70 14.64 0.87 0.25
CA ASP A 70 15.28 1.78 -0.70
C ASP A 70 15.50 3.17 -0.12
N ALA A 71 14.96 3.46 0.99
CA ALA A 71 15.15 4.79 1.57
C ALA A 71 16.46 4.90 2.35
#